data_7474f94d422e0f1ac84d903cc0142713
#
_entry.id   7474f94d422e0f1ac84d903cc0142713
#
_cell.length_a   1.000
_cell.length_b   1.000
_cell.length_c   1.000
_cell.angle_alpha   90.00
_cell.angle_beta   90.00
_cell.angle_gamma   90.00
#
_symmetry.space_group_name_H-M   'P 1'
#
loop_
_entity.id
_entity.type
_entity.pdbx_description
1 polymer ?
#
loop_
_entity_poly.entity_id
_entity_poly.type
_entity_poly.pdbx_seq_one_letter_code
_entity_poly.pdbx_strand_id
1 'polypeptide(L)'
;MAVAYSGFREGQHPDRGNGAVNPSKDEILEDLEILVANGFGLIRLYDSGDNSSAALSLIREHNMPIKVLLGIWLDAEVSNHEGCPWLDEPIPEERLAANALRNAEEIRRGIRLAQEFGDIVVAVNVGNEALVDWNDHMVPVTTVIDYVRQVKAAIGQPVTVADNYAWWIRDGRSLATEVDFIGVHTYPVWEGKPIDEGLAYTLENIEGVHAALPNKPIAILEAGWATIATEFGDRASEANQARYYREIRQWADSTNTTVFFFEAFDEPWKGDPGNPLDAEKHWGLFNVDRTPKQAMKRTQAAN
;
A
#
# COMPACT_ATOMS: atom_id res chain seq x y z
N MET A 1 -6.96 -13.90 -0.74
CA MET A 1 -5.76 -13.18 -0.29
C MET A 1 -5.49 -12.03 -1.23
N ALA A 2 -5.14 -10.89 -0.70
CA ALA A 2 -4.82 -9.70 -1.47
C ALA A 2 -3.33 -9.32 -1.27
N VAL A 3 -2.77 -8.52 -2.18
CA VAL A 3 -1.38 -8.09 -2.13
C VAL A 3 -1.23 -6.67 -2.68
N ALA A 4 -0.32 -5.89 -2.08
CA ALA A 4 0.10 -4.61 -2.63
C ALA A 4 0.98 -4.83 -3.86
N TYR A 5 0.74 -4.05 -4.92
CA TYR A 5 1.43 -4.19 -6.21
C TYR A 5 1.72 -2.82 -6.83
N SER A 6 2.95 -2.61 -7.21
CA SER A 6 3.41 -1.47 -8.01
C SER A 6 4.30 -1.88 -9.19
N GLY A 7 5.00 -3.01 -9.09
CA GLY A 7 5.65 -3.72 -10.21
C GLY A 7 6.95 -3.12 -10.73
N PHE A 8 7.51 -2.11 -10.08
CA PHE A 8 8.76 -1.47 -10.53
C PHE A 8 9.96 -2.42 -10.36
N ARG A 9 10.77 -2.51 -11.43
CA ARG A 9 11.97 -3.34 -11.51
C ARG A 9 13.23 -2.51 -11.31
N GLU A 10 14.39 -3.12 -11.50
CA GLU A 10 15.67 -2.42 -11.44
C GLU A 10 15.72 -1.24 -12.41
N GLY A 11 16.06 -0.04 -11.91
CA GLY A 11 16.09 1.20 -12.67
C GLY A 11 14.72 1.81 -12.99
N GLN A 12 13.64 1.23 -12.53
CA GLN A 12 12.27 1.75 -12.67
C GLN A 12 11.78 2.37 -11.36
N HIS A 13 10.92 3.37 -11.44
CA HIS A 13 10.37 4.08 -10.27
C HIS A 13 9.10 4.89 -10.65
N PRO A 14 8.20 5.13 -9.68
CA PRO A 14 7.03 5.99 -9.89
C PRO A 14 7.43 7.46 -10.08
N ASP A 15 6.48 8.27 -10.54
CA ASP A 15 6.65 9.72 -10.57
C ASP A 15 6.52 10.29 -9.14
N ARG A 16 7.63 10.83 -8.64
CA ARG A 16 7.71 11.58 -7.38
C ARG A 16 7.98 13.06 -7.64
N GLY A 17 7.46 13.59 -8.75
CA GLY A 17 7.63 14.97 -9.18
C GLY A 17 8.81 15.21 -10.13
N ASN A 18 9.52 14.16 -10.54
CA ASN A 18 10.66 14.21 -11.47
C ASN A 18 10.46 13.34 -12.72
N GLY A 19 9.25 12.84 -12.95
CA GLY A 19 8.91 11.87 -13.98
C GLY A 19 9.03 10.43 -13.50
N ALA A 20 8.30 9.53 -14.15
CA ALA A 20 8.33 8.10 -13.89
C ALA A 20 9.23 7.36 -14.90
N VAL A 21 9.78 6.22 -14.47
CA VAL A 21 10.31 5.19 -15.36
C VAL A 21 9.44 3.94 -15.15
N ASN A 22 8.36 3.86 -15.93
CA ASN A 22 7.38 2.80 -15.75
C ASN A 22 7.83 1.46 -16.31
N PRO A 23 7.37 0.32 -15.74
CA PRO A 23 7.44 -0.99 -16.38
C PRO A 23 6.76 -0.99 -17.76
N SER A 24 7.26 -1.79 -18.68
CA SER A 24 6.60 -2.06 -19.95
C SER A 24 5.30 -2.86 -19.73
N LYS A 25 4.41 -2.83 -20.71
CA LYS A 25 3.17 -3.65 -20.66
C LYS A 25 3.45 -5.15 -20.54
N ASP A 26 4.50 -5.64 -21.17
CA ASP A 26 4.89 -7.05 -21.09
C ASP A 26 5.37 -7.42 -19.68
N GLU A 27 6.13 -6.53 -19.03
CA GLU A 27 6.57 -6.71 -17.64
C GLU A 27 5.39 -6.68 -16.66
N ILE A 28 4.44 -5.76 -16.85
CA ILE A 28 3.22 -5.72 -16.03
C ILE A 28 2.38 -6.99 -16.24
N LEU A 29 2.24 -7.44 -17.49
CA LEU A 29 1.50 -8.66 -17.79
C LEU A 29 2.13 -9.89 -17.12
N GLU A 30 3.46 -10.04 -17.20
CA GLU A 30 4.20 -11.10 -16.50
C GLU A 30 3.92 -11.08 -15.00
N ASP A 31 3.98 -9.91 -14.37
CA ASP A 31 3.69 -9.75 -12.95
C ASP A 31 2.26 -10.18 -12.59
N LEU A 32 1.26 -9.73 -13.36
CA LEU A 32 -0.14 -10.09 -13.16
C LEU A 32 -0.38 -11.60 -13.33
N GLU A 33 0.27 -12.24 -14.31
CA GLU A 33 0.22 -13.70 -14.52
C GLU A 33 0.82 -14.45 -13.32
N ILE A 34 1.96 -13.98 -12.78
CA ILE A 34 2.56 -14.54 -11.58
C ILE A 34 1.59 -14.43 -10.39
N LEU A 35 0.95 -13.28 -10.20
CA LEU A 35 -0.01 -13.09 -9.12
C LEU A 35 -1.22 -14.02 -9.24
N VAL A 36 -1.80 -14.16 -10.43
CA VAL A 36 -2.91 -15.11 -10.70
C VAL A 36 -2.47 -16.55 -10.43
N ALA A 37 -1.30 -16.97 -10.93
CA ALA A 37 -0.77 -18.32 -10.74
C ALA A 37 -0.53 -18.67 -9.26
N ASN A 38 -0.35 -17.65 -8.41
CA ASN A 38 -0.16 -17.81 -6.96
C ASN A 38 -1.44 -17.53 -6.14
N GLY A 39 -2.59 -17.34 -6.80
CA GLY A 39 -3.91 -17.24 -6.17
C GLY A 39 -4.27 -15.86 -5.63
N PHE A 40 -3.62 -14.80 -6.10
CA PHE A 40 -3.99 -13.44 -5.79
C PHE A 40 -5.08 -12.96 -6.75
N GLY A 41 -6.28 -12.77 -6.24
CA GLY A 41 -7.44 -12.27 -6.98
C GLY A 41 -7.82 -10.82 -6.65
N LEU A 42 -7.06 -10.17 -5.77
CA LEU A 42 -7.23 -8.77 -5.38
C LEU A 42 -5.87 -8.13 -5.19
N ILE A 43 -5.62 -7.03 -5.89
CA ILE A 43 -4.40 -6.23 -5.77
C ILE A 43 -4.71 -4.81 -5.34
N ARG A 44 -3.76 -4.15 -4.66
CA ARG A 44 -3.80 -2.73 -4.35
C ARG A 44 -2.78 -1.99 -5.19
N LEU A 45 -3.24 -0.97 -5.90
CA LEU A 45 -2.41 0.01 -6.61
C LEU A 45 -2.29 1.29 -5.76
N TYR A 46 -1.24 2.06 -5.95
CA TYR A 46 -0.93 3.21 -5.09
C TYR A 46 -1.30 4.56 -5.68
N ASP A 47 -1.37 4.64 -6.99
CA ASP A 47 -1.66 5.88 -7.73
C ASP A 47 -2.66 5.63 -8.88
N SER A 48 -3.00 6.70 -9.59
CA SER A 48 -3.82 6.66 -10.80
C SER A 48 -3.02 7.00 -12.07
N GLY A 49 -1.68 6.84 -12.03
CA GLY A 49 -0.78 7.12 -13.13
C GLY A 49 -0.80 6.08 -14.25
N ASP A 50 0.18 6.21 -15.15
CA ASP A 50 0.26 5.37 -16.36
C ASP A 50 0.48 3.89 -16.04
N ASN A 51 1.28 3.59 -15.00
CA ASN A 51 1.52 2.21 -14.56
C ASN A 51 0.21 1.53 -14.11
N SER A 52 -0.55 2.20 -13.24
CA SER A 52 -1.84 1.71 -12.76
C SER A 52 -2.89 1.59 -13.88
N SER A 53 -2.94 2.56 -14.78
CA SER A 53 -3.80 2.52 -15.97
C SER A 53 -3.45 1.35 -16.90
N ALA A 54 -2.16 1.07 -17.10
CA ALA A 54 -1.70 -0.07 -17.89
C ALA A 54 -2.09 -1.41 -17.25
N ALA A 55 -1.92 -1.54 -15.92
CA ALA A 55 -2.35 -2.73 -15.18
C ALA A 55 -3.86 -2.98 -15.32
N LEU A 56 -4.69 -1.96 -15.13
CA LEU A 56 -6.15 -2.07 -15.31
C LEU A 56 -6.52 -2.49 -16.75
N SER A 57 -5.86 -1.90 -17.75
CA SER A 57 -6.09 -2.23 -19.16
C SER A 57 -5.75 -3.69 -19.46
N LEU A 58 -4.58 -4.17 -18.99
CA LEU A 58 -4.14 -5.55 -19.18
C LEU A 58 -5.06 -6.57 -18.48
N ILE A 59 -5.50 -6.27 -17.23
CA ILE A 59 -6.48 -7.11 -16.53
C ILE A 59 -7.74 -7.26 -17.37
N ARG A 60 -8.24 -6.19 -17.99
CA ARG A 60 -9.42 -6.21 -18.86
C ARG A 60 -9.15 -6.93 -20.17
N GLU A 61 -8.08 -6.57 -20.87
CA GLU A 61 -7.71 -7.13 -22.19
C GLU A 61 -7.51 -8.65 -22.14
N HIS A 62 -6.90 -9.15 -21.05
CA HIS A 62 -6.65 -10.57 -20.84
C HIS A 62 -7.72 -11.27 -20.00
N ASN A 63 -8.81 -10.56 -19.65
CA ASN A 63 -9.91 -11.10 -18.84
C ASN A 63 -9.42 -11.82 -17.57
N MET A 64 -8.45 -11.20 -16.87
CA MET A 64 -7.82 -11.80 -15.69
C MET A 64 -8.76 -11.81 -14.47
N PRO A 65 -8.75 -12.83 -13.61
CA PRO A 65 -9.59 -12.91 -12.42
C PRO A 65 -9.02 -12.06 -11.27
N ILE A 66 -8.68 -10.80 -11.56
CA ILE A 66 -8.11 -9.84 -10.62
C ILE A 66 -9.07 -8.68 -10.42
N LYS A 67 -9.33 -8.31 -9.17
CA LYS A 67 -9.97 -7.06 -8.76
C LYS A 67 -8.93 -6.12 -8.17
N VAL A 68 -9.27 -4.83 -8.14
CA VAL A 68 -8.31 -3.78 -7.78
C VAL A 68 -8.90 -2.86 -6.71
N LEU A 69 -8.13 -2.62 -5.65
CA LEU A 69 -8.23 -1.43 -4.81
C LEU A 69 -7.34 -0.37 -5.46
N LEU A 70 -7.95 0.63 -6.11
CA LEU A 70 -7.24 1.68 -6.82
C LEU A 70 -6.76 2.76 -5.83
N GLY A 71 -5.48 3.08 -5.86
CA GLY A 71 -4.90 4.20 -5.13
C GLY A 71 -5.05 5.53 -5.86
N ILE A 72 -5.07 6.58 -5.09
CA ILE A 72 -4.91 7.98 -5.50
C ILE A 72 -3.79 8.54 -4.62
N TRP A 73 -2.62 8.75 -5.19
CA TRP A 73 -1.48 9.27 -4.45
C TRP A 73 -1.66 10.75 -4.11
N LEU A 74 -1.22 11.14 -2.91
CA LEU A 74 -1.21 12.55 -2.51
C LEU A 74 0.22 12.97 -2.16
N ASP A 75 0.70 14.02 -2.83
CA ASP A 75 1.94 14.72 -2.49
C ASP A 75 1.71 15.69 -1.33
N ALA A 76 2.79 16.10 -0.64
CA ALA A 76 2.72 17.02 0.48
C ALA A 76 2.00 18.34 0.15
N GLU A 77 1.03 18.70 0.99
CA GLU A 77 0.40 20.02 1.00
C GLU A 77 0.70 20.82 2.26
N VAL A 78 1.46 20.23 3.18
CA VAL A 78 2.01 20.89 4.36
C VAL A 78 3.43 20.39 4.59
N SER A 79 4.31 21.28 5.07
CA SER A 79 5.65 20.88 5.46
C SER A 79 5.66 20.42 6.92
N ASN A 80 6.07 19.19 7.14
CA ASN A 80 6.20 18.56 8.46
C ASN A 80 7.67 18.20 8.79
N HIS A 81 8.61 18.97 8.26
CA HIS A 81 10.06 18.69 8.36
C HIS A 81 10.57 18.50 9.79
N GLU A 82 9.91 19.07 10.81
CA GLU A 82 10.26 18.87 12.22
C GLU A 82 9.92 17.46 12.73
N GLY A 83 8.95 16.77 12.11
CA GLY A 83 8.53 15.42 12.46
C GLY A 83 9.02 14.33 11.48
N CYS A 84 9.41 14.73 10.27
CA CYS A 84 9.80 13.81 9.21
C CYS A 84 11.33 13.66 9.11
N PRO A 85 11.89 12.46 9.40
CA PRO A 85 13.33 12.23 9.34
C PRO A 85 13.93 12.29 7.92
N TRP A 86 13.09 12.34 6.89
CA TRP A 86 13.49 12.39 5.48
C TRP A 86 13.52 13.80 4.91
N LEU A 87 13.16 14.82 5.70
CA LEU A 87 13.13 16.23 5.31
C LEU A 87 14.10 17.02 6.16
N ASP A 88 15.25 17.34 5.60
CA ASP A 88 16.28 18.17 6.28
C ASP A 88 15.84 19.64 6.40
N GLU A 89 14.97 20.11 5.51
CA GLU A 89 14.50 21.50 5.45
C GLU A 89 12.99 21.57 5.14
N PRO A 90 12.32 22.70 5.48
CA PRO A 90 10.92 22.90 5.14
C PRO A 90 10.68 22.79 3.61
N ILE A 91 9.56 22.15 3.24
CA ILE A 91 9.13 22.14 1.84
C ILE A 91 8.70 23.56 1.47
N PRO A 92 9.27 24.17 0.39
CA PRO A 92 8.90 25.52 -0.04
C PRO A 92 7.40 25.66 -0.37
N GLU A 93 6.79 26.78 -0.01
CA GLU A 93 5.36 27.06 -0.28
C GLU A 93 4.99 26.90 -1.76
N GLU A 94 5.88 27.32 -2.67
CA GLU A 94 5.66 27.16 -4.12
C GLU A 94 5.55 25.66 -4.51
N ARG A 95 6.37 24.81 -3.90
CA ARG A 95 6.29 23.36 -4.11
C ARG A 95 5.01 22.77 -3.52
N LEU A 96 4.61 23.19 -2.33
CA LEU A 96 3.34 22.76 -1.73
C LEU A 96 2.13 23.15 -2.60
N ALA A 97 2.14 24.37 -3.14
CA ALA A 97 1.09 24.83 -4.06
C ALA A 97 1.08 24.02 -5.38
N ALA A 98 2.25 23.69 -5.93
CA ALA A 98 2.35 22.84 -7.11
C ALA A 98 1.87 21.40 -6.81
N ASN A 99 2.17 20.88 -5.62
CA ASN A 99 1.70 19.57 -5.16
C ASN A 99 0.16 19.54 -5.09
N ALA A 100 -0.47 20.54 -4.51
CA ALA A 100 -1.93 20.64 -4.44
C ALA A 100 -2.60 20.59 -5.83
N LEU A 101 -1.96 21.21 -6.85
CA LEU A 101 -2.48 21.10 -8.23
C LEU A 101 -2.29 19.69 -8.81
N ARG A 102 -1.18 19.01 -8.51
CA ARG A 102 -0.97 17.61 -8.90
C ARG A 102 -1.95 16.68 -8.19
N ASN A 103 -2.19 16.88 -6.90
CA ASN A 103 -3.18 16.12 -6.14
C ASN A 103 -4.58 16.26 -6.74
N ALA A 104 -4.99 17.48 -7.10
CA ALA A 104 -6.26 17.72 -7.76
C ALA A 104 -6.38 17.00 -9.12
N GLU A 105 -5.29 16.88 -9.89
CA GLU A 105 -5.28 16.11 -11.15
C GLU A 105 -5.29 14.61 -10.87
N GLU A 106 -4.54 14.14 -9.85
CA GLU A 106 -4.52 12.75 -9.42
C GLU A 106 -5.93 12.29 -9.01
N ILE A 107 -6.66 13.08 -8.21
CA ILE A 107 -8.06 12.84 -7.87
C ILE A 107 -8.93 12.70 -9.13
N ARG A 108 -8.78 13.61 -10.10
CA ARG A 108 -9.55 13.54 -11.36
C ARG A 108 -9.23 12.26 -12.16
N ARG A 109 -7.95 11.87 -12.23
CA ARG A 109 -7.55 10.63 -12.91
C ARG A 109 -8.10 9.41 -12.19
N GLY A 110 -7.96 9.33 -10.87
CA GLY A 110 -8.50 8.24 -10.07
C GLY A 110 -10.02 8.06 -10.24
N ILE A 111 -10.77 9.15 -10.24
CA ILE A 111 -12.22 9.13 -10.53
C ILE A 111 -12.48 8.57 -11.94
N ARG A 112 -11.77 9.05 -12.97
CA ARG A 112 -11.95 8.54 -14.35
C ARG A 112 -11.66 7.04 -14.46
N LEU A 113 -10.54 6.57 -13.86
CA LEU A 113 -10.19 5.15 -13.87
C LEU A 113 -11.22 4.30 -13.11
N ALA A 114 -11.68 4.75 -11.96
CA ALA A 114 -12.70 4.05 -11.18
C ALA A 114 -14.04 3.94 -11.93
N GLN A 115 -14.42 4.97 -12.70
CA GLN A 115 -15.60 4.95 -13.55
C GLN A 115 -15.41 4.06 -14.78
N GLU A 116 -14.28 4.19 -15.47
CA GLU A 116 -13.97 3.43 -16.69
C GLU A 116 -13.83 1.92 -16.41
N PHE A 117 -13.15 1.56 -15.32
CA PHE A 117 -12.88 0.19 -14.90
C PHE A 117 -13.77 -0.28 -13.75
N GLY A 118 -15.03 0.18 -13.68
CA GLY A 118 -15.96 -0.14 -12.61
C GLY A 118 -16.29 -1.63 -12.45
N ASP A 119 -15.98 -2.45 -13.42
CA ASP A 119 -16.06 -3.92 -13.39
C ASP A 119 -14.83 -4.56 -12.69
N ILE A 120 -13.70 -3.84 -12.59
CA ILE A 120 -12.43 -4.31 -12.03
C ILE A 120 -12.14 -3.61 -10.70
N VAL A 121 -12.29 -2.29 -10.64
CA VAL A 121 -12.05 -1.49 -9.42
C VAL A 121 -13.19 -1.69 -8.44
N VAL A 122 -12.89 -2.33 -7.32
CA VAL A 122 -13.88 -2.66 -6.26
C VAL A 122 -13.91 -1.67 -5.11
N ALA A 123 -12.87 -0.88 -4.94
CA ALA A 123 -12.79 0.22 -3.98
C ALA A 123 -11.71 1.21 -4.38
N VAL A 124 -11.76 2.43 -3.82
CA VAL A 124 -10.76 3.48 -4.05
C VAL A 124 -10.16 3.92 -2.73
N ASN A 125 -8.84 4.06 -2.69
CA ASN A 125 -8.07 4.55 -1.56
C ASN A 125 -7.52 5.95 -1.87
N VAL A 126 -7.84 6.96 -1.05
CA VAL A 126 -7.43 8.35 -1.22
C VAL A 126 -6.29 8.68 -0.26
N GLY A 127 -5.08 8.80 -0.77
CA GLY A 127 -3.86 8.99 0.01
C GLY A 127 -3.30 7.69 0.60
N ASN A 128 -2.00 7.68 0.81
CA ASN A 128 -1.25 6.60 1.42
C ASN A 128 -0.35 7.19 2.50
N GLU A 129 -0.64 6.93 3.78
CA GLU A 129 0.10 7.48 4.93
C GLU A 129 0.33 9.01 4.83
N ALA A 130 -0.66 9.70 4.29
CA ALA A 130 -0.61 11.15 4.08
C ALA A 130 -0.95 11.96 5.35
N LEU A 131 -1.22 11.30 6.47
CA LEU A 131 -1.68 11.93 7.72
C LEU A 131 -0.71 11.75 8.89
N VAL A 132 0.31 10.90 8.73
CA VAL A 132 1.37 10.70 9.73
C VAL A 132 2.48 11.73 9.56
N ASP A 133 3.08 12.14 10.67
CA ASP A 133 4.07 13.22 10.71
C ASP A 133 5.49 12.79 10.31
N TRP A 134 5.75 11.50 10.24
CA TRP A 134 7.06 10.97 9.82
C TRP A 134 7.24 10.80 8.30
N ASN A 135 6.20 11.00 7.49
CA ASN A 135 6.29 10.92 6.03
C ASN A 135 6.54 12.28 5.36
N ASP A 136 7.19 12.27 4.20
CA ASP A 136 7.57 13.46 3.44
C ASP A 136 6.43 14.03 2.54
N HIS A 137 5.23 13.46 2.62
CA HIS A 137 4.07 13.81 1.79
C HIS A 137 2.79 14.06 2.61
N MET A 138 2.94 14.71 3.75
CA MET A 138 1.82 15.00 4.64
C MET A 138 0.81 15.99 4.02
N VAL A 139 -0.49 15.68 4.18
CA VAL A 139 -1.62 16.52 3.76
C VAL A 139 -2.50 16.82 4.96
N PRO A 140 -3.02 18.05 5.11
CA PRO A 140 -3.96 18.36 6.21
C PRO A 140 -5.18 17.46 6.16
N VAL A 141 -5.61 16.92 7.31
CA VAL A 141 -6.77 15.99 7.37
C VAL A 141 -8.05 16.60 6.77
N THR A 142 -8.25 17.91 6.91
CA THR A 142 -9.38 18.61 6.30
C THR A 142 -9.36 18.55 4.78
N THR A 143 -8.17 18.68 4.18
CA THR A 143 -7.97 18.55 2.73
C THR A 143 -8.22 17.11 2.26
N VAL A 144 -7.71 16.10 3.01
CA VAL A 144 -7.99 14.69 2.71
C VAL A 144 -9.49 14.40 2.77
N ILE A 145 -10.19 14.94 3.77
CA ILE A 145 -11.66 14.83 3.87
C ILE A 145 -12.35 15.41 2.62
N ASP A 146 -11.92 16.57 2.15
CA ASP A 146 -12.52 17.18 0.96
C ASP A 146 -12.24 16.36 -0.31
N TYR A 147 -11.05 15.76 -0.44
CA TYR A 147 -10.74 14.82 -1.52
C TYR A 147 -11.60 13.55 -1.44
N VAL A 148 -11.76 12.95 -0.26
CA VAL A 148 -12.64 11.80 -0.05
C VAL A 148 -14.07 12.12 -0.47
N ARG A 149 -14.62 13.26 -0.07
CA ARG A 149 -15.96 13.71 -0.45
C ARG A 149 -16.09 13.89 -1.97
N GLN A 150 -15.09 14.49 -2.61
CA GLN A 150 -15.06 14.68 -4.06
C GLN A 150 -15.10 13.34 -4.79
N VAL A 151 -14.28 12.35 -4.37
CA VAL A 151 -14.26 11.01 -4.96
C VAL A 151 -15.60 10.31 -4.74
N LYS A 152 -16.12 10.29 -3.51
CA LYS A 152 -17.41 9.65 -3.17
C LYS A 152 -18.60 10.24 -3.95
N ALA A 153 -18.58 11.53 -4.22
CA ALA A 153 -19.64 12.17 -5.01
C ALA A 153 -19.63 11.76 -6.49
N ALA A 154 -18.49 11.24 -6.99
CA ALA A 154 -18.28 10.95 -8.40
C ALA A 154 -18.36 9.46 -8.78
N ILE A 155 -18.16 8.55 -7.81
CA ILE A 155 -18.11 7.10 -8.07
C ILE A 155 -19.08 6.32 -7.19
N GLY A 156 -19.36 5.07 -7.57
CA GLY A 156 -20.22 4.16 -6.81
C GLY A 156 -19.48 3.16 -5.92
N GLN A 157 -18.16 3.04 -6.09
CA GLN A 157 -17.33 2.13 -5.30
C GLN A 157 -17.10 2.68 -3.90
N PRO A 158 -16.91 1.82 -2.88
CA PRO A 158 -16.48 2.23 -1.54
C PRO A 158 -15.17 3.01 -1.57
N VAL A 159 -15.06 4.03 -0.73
CA VAL A 159 -13.88 4.90 -0.60
C VAL A 159 -13.30 4.82 0.80
N THR A 160 -11.98 4.72 0.87
CA THR A 160 -11.20 4.68 2.12
C THR A 160 -9.99 5.61 2.05
N VAL A 161 -9.28 5.70 3.16
CA VAL A 161 -7.94 6.27 3.29
C VAL A 161 -7.07 5.22 3.97
N ALA A 162 -5.84 5.05 3.50
CA ALA A 162 -4.87 4.16 4.09
C ALA A 162 -3.88 4.93 4.96
N ASP A 163 -3.86 4.60 6.24
CA ASP A 163 -2.93 5.24 7.17
C ASP A 163 -2.59 4.32 8.35
N ASN A 164 -1.60 4.71 9.15
CA ASN A 164 -1.12 3.96 10.29
C ASN A 164 -2.22 3.77 11.36
N TYR A 165 -2.25 2.59 11.99
CA TYR A 165 -3.20 2.25 13.04
C TYR A 165 -3.21 3.25 14.20
N ALA A 166 -2.04 3.76 14.61
CA ALA A 166 -1.93 4.70 15.73
C ALA A 166 -2.56 6.05 15.39
N TRP A 167 -2.43 6.52 14.15
CA TRP A 167 -3.10 7.71 13.67
C TRP A 167 -4.62 7.53 13.72
N TRP A 168 -5.15 6.42 13.22
CA TRP A 168 -6.58 6.12 13.27
C TRP A 168 -7.14 6.11 14.69
N ILE A 169 -6.40 5.55 15.65
CA ILE A 169 -6.81 5.51 17.08
C ILE A 169 -6.84 6.92 17.66
N ARG A 170 -5.80 7.71 17.40
CA ARG A 170 -5.61 9.01 18.05
C ARG A 170 -6.45 10.12 17.41
N ASP A 171 -6.42 10.24 16.09
CA ASP A 171 -6.91 11.40 15.35
C ASP A 171 -7.99 11.06 14.29
N GLY A 172 -8.23 9.79 13.99
CA GLY A 172 -9.01 9.33 12.84
C GLY A 172 -10.52 9.59 12.92
N ARG A 173 -11.07 10.06 14.05
CA ARG A 173 -12.53 10.14 14.26
C ARG A 173 -13.26 10.97 13.22
N SER A 174 -12.74 12.12 12.83
CA SER A 174 -13.36 13.01 11.84
C SER A 174 -13.39 12.37 10.45
N LEU A 175 -12.24 11.82 10.02
CA LEU A 175 -12.11 11.16 8.73
C LEU A 175 -12.92 9.86 8.66
N ALA A 176 -13.02 9.12 9.76
CA ALA A 176 -13.82 7.90 9.84
C ALA A 176 -15.31 8.15 9.52
N THR A 177 -15.87 9.34 9.74
CA THR A 177 -17.23 9.64 9.34
C THR A 177 -17.44 9.74 7.84
N GLU A 178 -16.39 10.03 7.10
CA GLU A 178 -16.40 10.29 5.66
C GLU A 178 -16.10 9.05 4.82
N VAL A 179 -15.23 8.16 5.30
CA VAL A 179 -14.86 6.93 4.59
C VAL A 179 -15.89 5.81 4.78
N ASP A 180 -15.93 4.84 3.87
CA ASP A 180 -16.83 3.69 3.95
C ASP A 180 -16.26 2.58 4.83
N PHE A 181 -14.96 2.45 4.88
CA PHE A 181 -14.21 1.54 5.77
C PHE A 181 -12.86 2.16 6.14
N ILE A 182 -12.24 1.66 7.21
CA ILE A 182 -10.93 2.11 7.68
C ILE A 182 -9.86 1.28 7.00
N GLY A 183 -8.89 1.94 6.36
CA GLY A 183 -7.70 1.32 5.77
C GLY A 183 -6.52 1.41 6.73
N VAL A 184 -6.09 0.29 7.29
CA VAL A 184 -5.06 0.26 8.33
C VAL A 184 -3.73 -0.25 7.80
N HIS A 185 -2.64 0.44 8.17
CA HIS A 185 -1.28 -0.06 8.05
C HIS A 185 -0.75 -0.50 9.42
N THR A 186 -0.08 -1.65 9.47
CA THR A 186 0.51 -2.20 10.70
C THR A 186 1.72 -3.06 10.38
N TYR A 187 2.86 -2.72 10.99
CA TYR A 187 4.15 -3.35 10.74
C TYR A 187 4.86 -3.73 12.04
N PRO A 188 4.59 -4.93 12.59
CA PRO A 188 5.19 -5.35 13.87
C PRO A 188 6.72 -5.27 13.87
N VAL A 189 7.37 -5.56 12.75
CA VAL A 189 8.84 -5.55 12.67
C VAL A 189 9.44 -4.15 12.81
N TRP A 190 8.77 -3.10 12.31
CA TRP A 190 9.15 -1.70 12.54
C TRP A 190 9.04 -1.31 14.01
N GLU A 191 8.03 -1.85 14.70
CA GLU A 191 7.80 -1.62 16.13
C GLU A 191 8.67 -2.51 17.04
N GLY A 192 9.71 -3.12 16.47
CA GLY A 192 10.68 -3.92 17.23
C GLY A 192 10.21 -5.30 17.65
N LYS A 193 9.05 -5.75 17.18
CA LYS A 193 8.49 -7.05 17.59
C LYS A 193 9.25 -8.23 16.97
N PRO A 194 9.55 -9.27 17.76
CA PRO A 194 10.02 -10.54 17.22
C PRO A 194 8.88 -11.26 16.50
N ILE A 195 9.23 -12.22 15.64
CA ILE A 195 8.24 -12.95 14.82
C ILE A 195 7.20 -13.69 15.68
N ASP A 196 7.56 -14.14 16.87
CA ASP A 196 6.63 -14.82 17.80
C ASP A 196 5.48 -13.92 18.29
N GLU A 197 5.67 -12.61 18.26
CA GLU A 197 4.67 -11.60 18.64
C GLU A 197 3.99 -10.96 17.41
N GLY A 198 4.48 -11.23 16.18
CA GLY A 198 4.10 -10.49 14.99
C GLY A 198 2.60 -10.47 14.74
N LEU A 199 1.93 -11.62 14.68
CA LEU A 199 0.49 -11.67 14.48
C LEU A 199 -0.27 -11.08 15.68
N ALA A 200 0.10 -11.42 16.90
CA ALA A 200 -0.58 -10.93 18.10
C ALA A 200 -0.58 -9.40 18.17
N TYR A 201 0.55 -8.76 17.85
CA TYR A 201 0.67 -7.31 17.78
C TYR A 201 -0.19 -6.68 16.68
N THR A 202 -0.23 -7.31 15.50
CA THR A 202 -1.15 -6.87 14.42
C THR A 202 -2.59 -6.88 14.90
N LEU A 203 -3.02 -7.94 15.59
CA LEU A 203 -4.39 -8.07 16.08
C LEU A 203 -4.71 -7.05 17.17
N GLU A 204 -3.77 -6.79 18.09
CA GLU A 204 -3.90 -5.74 19.11
C GLU A 204 -4.14 -4.36 18.47
N ASN A 205 -3.39 -4.04 17.41
CA ASN A 205 -3.56 -2.77 16.67
C ASN A 205 -4.95 -2.66 16.03
N ILE A 206 -5.42 -3.75 15.40
CA ILE A 206 -6.77 -3.79 14.79
C ILE A 206 -7.86 -3.67 15.84
N GLU A 207 -7.72 -4.35 16.97
CA GLU A 207 -8.65 -4.24 18.11
C GLU A 207 -8.66 -2.81 18.67
N GLY A 208 -7.50 -2.16 18.77
CA GLY A 208 -7.39 -0.75 19.17
C GLY A 208 -8.14 0.19 18.23
N VAL A 209 -8.00 0.01 16.91
CA VAL A 209 -8.74 0.79 15.91
C VAL A 209 -10.24 0.50 16.02
N HIS A 210 -10.65 -0.75 16.18
CA HIS A 210 -12.04 -1.11 16.35
C HIS A 210 -12.66 -0.51 17.63
N ALA A 211 -11.91 -0.50 18.72
CA ALA A 211 -12.35 0.12 19.98
C ALA A 211 -12.53 1.65 19.85
N ALA A 212 -11.64 2.32 19.10
CA ALA A 212 -11.73 3.77 18.86
C ALA A 212 -12.85 4.12 17.86
N LEU A 213 -13.10 3.27 16.86
CA LEU A 213 -13.98 3.49 15.73
C LEU A 213 -14.96 2.31 15.50
N PRO A 214 -15.81 1.95 16.47
CA PRO A 214 -16.53 0.66 16.53
C PRO A 214 -17.57 0.46 15.42
N ASN A 215 -17.99 1.51 14.74
CA ASN A 215 -19.07 1.45 13.74
C ASN A 215 -18.55 1.38 12.29
N LYS A 216 -17.24 1.18 12.09
CA LYS A 216 -16.65 1.13 10.77
C LYS A 216 -16.03 -0.25 10.49
N PRO A 217 -16.29 -0.82 9.30
CA PRO A 217 -15.51 -1.96 8.85
C PRO A 217 -14.02 -1.59 8.75
N ILE A 218 -13.15 -2.55 8.96
CA ILE A 218 -11.70 -2.38 8.88
C ILE A 218 -11.16 -3.34 7.82
N ALA A 219 -10.24 -2.85 6.98
CA ALA A 219 -9.37 -3.66 6.15
C ALA A 219 -7.92 -3.32 6.46
N ILE A 220 -7.05 -4.32 6.50
CA ILE A 220 -5.61 -4.09 6.58
C ILE A 220 -5.13 -3.86 5.15
N LEU A 221 -4.72 -2.63 4.86
CA LEU A 221 -4.25 -2.25 3.53
C LEU A 221 -2.76 -2.44 3.36
N GLU A 222 -2.03 -2.53 4.48
CA GLU A 222 -0.65 -2.98 4.51
C GLU A 222 -0.34 -3.72 5.81
N ALA A 223 0.23 -4.89 5.65
CA ALA A 223 0.92 -5.63 6.69
C ALA A 223 1.98 -6.51 6.02
N GLY A 224 3.19 -6.51 6.52
CA GLY A 224 4.29 -7.20 5.88
C GLY A 224 5.44 -7.54 6.82
N TRP A 225 6.45 -8.20 6.28
CA TRP A 225 7.68 -8.54 6.97
C TRP A 225 8.85 -8.50 5.98
N ALA A 226 9.83 -7.61 6.19
CA ALA A 226 10.99 -7.52 5.32
C ALA A 226 11.89 -8.76 5.45
N THR A 227 12.47 -9.21 4.34
CA THR A 227 13.35 -10.39 4.32
C THR A 227 14.81 -10.05 4.54
N ILE A 228 15.20 -8.82 4.25
CA ILE A 228 16.52 -8.25 4.49
C ILE A 228 16.31 -6.85 5.05
N ALA A 229 17.03 -6.48 6.10
CA ALA A 229 17.01 -5.12 6.63
C ALA A 229 18.17 -4.91 7.61
N THR A 230 18.96 -3.88 7.39
CA THR A 230 20.00 -3.45 8.34
C THR A 230 19.35 -3.01 9.67
N GLU A 231 18.21 -2.37 9.58
CA GLU A 231 17.46 -1.79 10.70
C GLU A 231 16.85 -2.85 11.62
N PHE A 232 16.56 -4.04 11.08
CA PHE A 232 15.88 -5.10 11.82
C PHE A 232 16.80 -6.22 12.31
N GLY A 233 18.04 -6.28 11.80
CA GLY A 233 18.97 -7.33 12.13
C GLY A 233 18.38 -8.73 11.89
N ASP A 234 18.54 -9.64 12.84
CA ASP A 234 18.07 -11.05 12.75
C ASP A 234 16.52 -11.18 12.67
N ARG A 235 15.77 -10.11 12.88
CA ARG A 235 14.32 -10.12 12.70
C ARG A 235 13.93 -10.18 11.23
N ALA A 236 14.75 -9.61 10.33
CA ALA A 236 14.54 -9.69 8.89
C ALA A 236 15.03 -11.05 8.36
N SER A 237 14.14 -11.83 7.77
CA SER A 237 14.49 -13.08 7.09
C SER A 237 13.33 -13.61 6.25
N GLU A 238 13.62 -14.38 5.19
CA GLU A 238 12.58 -15.10 4.43
C GLU A 238 11.78 -16.06 5.30
N ALA A 239 12.40 -16.67 6.32
CA ALA A 239 11.70 -17.58 7.24
C ALA A 239 10.65 -16.84 8.09
N ASN A 240 11.00 -15.68 8.62
CA ASN A 240 10.07 -14.85 9.40
C ASN A 240 8.96 -14.28 8.51
N GLN A 241 9.29 -13.80 7.30
CA GLN A 241 8.29 -13.35 6.33
C GLN A 241 7.30 -14.49 6.02
N ALA A 242 7.80 -15.69 5.71
CA ALA A 242 6.96 -16.83 5.37
C ALA A 242 6.06 -17.26 6.54
N ARG A 243 6.57 -17.16 7.78
CA ARG A 243 5.78 -17.41 8.98
C ARG A 243 4.69 -16.37 9.15
N TYR A 244 5.04 -15.08 9.11
CA TYR A 244 4.07 -13.97 9.26
C TYR A 244 3.00 -14.01 8.19
N TYR A 245 3.40 -14.21 6.91
CA TYR A 245 2.49 -14.33 5.78
C TYR A 245 1.47 -15.47 5.99
N ARG A 246 1.92 -16.64 6.44
CA ARG A 246 1.05 -17.79 6.69
C ARG A 246 0.08 -17.52 7.84
N GLU A 247 0.57 -16.95 8.94
CA GLU A 247 -0.22 -16.69 10.14
C GLU A 247 -1.30 -15.63 9.89
N ILE A 248 -0.93 -14.50 9.28
CA ILE A 248 -1.89 -13.43 8.97
C ILE A 248 -2.91 -13.87 7.92
N ARG A 249 -2.49 -14.65 6.92
CA ARG A 249 -3.41 -15.22 5.94
C ARG A 249 -4.43 -16.16 6.58
N GLN A 250 -3.98 -17.07 7.43
CA GLN A 250 -4.86 -18.00 8.12
C GLN A 250 -5.88 -17.26 9.01
N TRP A 251 -5.44 -16.24 9.71
CA TRP A 251 -6.33 -15.39 10.49
C TRP A 251 -7.33 -14.63 9.59
N ALA A 252 -6.86 -13.99 8.53
CA ALA A 252 -7.70 -13.26 7.59
C ALA A 252 -8.80 -14.15 6.98
N ASP A 253 -8.44 -15.38 6.56
CA ASP A 253 -9.38 -16.35 6.01
C ASP A 253 -10.42 -16.79 7.08
N SER A 254 -9.99 -16.96 8.35
CA SER A 254 -10.88 -17.39 9.45
C SER A 254 -11.87 -16.32 9.92
N THR A 255 -11.51 -15.04 9.75
CA THR A 255 -12.32 -13.89 10.19
C THR A 255 -13.02 -13.18 9.04
N ASN A 256 -12.81 -13.63 7.81
CA ASN A 256 -13.25 -12.93 6.59
C ASN A 256 -12.80 -11.47 6.54
N THR A 257 -11.57 -11.20 7.02
CA THR A 257 -10.98 -9.87 7.00
C THR A 257 -10.12 -9.68 5.75
N THR A 258 -10.29 -8.56 5.06
CA THR A 258 -9.44 -8.23 3.91
C THR A 258 -8.08 -7.76 4.38
N VAL A 259 -7.02 -8.43 3.89
CA VAL A 259 -5.63 -8.09 4.16
C VAL A 259 -4.86 -8.03 2.85
N PHE A 260 -4.23 -6.90 2.60
CA PHE A 260 -3.23 -6.73 1.54
C PHE A 260 -1.85 -6.94 2.16
N PHE A 261 -1.18 -8.02 1.76
CA PHE A 261 0.19 -8.25 2.20
C PHE A 261 1.12 -7.27 1.47
N PHE A 262 2.00 -6.63 2.22
CA PHE A 262 3.01 -5.72 1.70
C PHE A 262 4.33 -6.49 1.57
N GLU A 263 4.79 -6.82 0.37
CA GLU A 263 4.20 -6.51 -0.93
C GLU A 263 4.45 -7.65 -1.95
N ALA A 264 4.03 -7.51 -3.19
CA ALA A 264 4.19 -8.56 -4.20
C ALA A 264 5.67 -8.81 -4.55
N PHE A 265 6.38 -7.78 -4.95
CA PHE A 265 7.75 -7.86 -5.47
C PHE A 265 8.69 -6.92 -4.72
N ASP A 266 9.95 -7.29 -4.60
CA ASP A 266 10.99 -6.37 -4.13
C ASP A 266 11.12 -5.16 -5.07
N GLU A 267 11.27 -3.97 -4.50
CA GLU A 267 11.33 -2.71 -5.25
C GLU A 267 12.60 -1.92 -4.95
N PRO A 268 13.65 -2.04 -5.79
CA PRO A 268 14.97 -1.43 -5.56
C PRO A 268 14.98 0.10 -5.48
N TRP A 269 13.96 0.76 -6.01
CA TRP A 269 13.85 2.22 -6.02
C TRP A 269 13.49 2.84 -4.65
N LYS A 270 12.96 2.02 -3.72
CA LYS A 270 12.55 2.46 -2.38
C LYS A 270 13.76 2.63 -1.45
N GLY A 271 13.56 3.38 -0.36
CA GLY A 271 14.53 3.56 0.70
C GLY A 271 15.80 4.33 0.28
N ASP A 272 16.88 4.16 1.04
CA ASP A 272 18.17 4.82 0.78
C ASP A 272 18.86 4.22 -0.45
N PRO A 273 19.13 5.03 -1.50
CA PRO A 273 19.86 4.56 -2.69
C PRO A 273 21.28 4.04 -2.38
N GLY A 274 21.90 4.52 -1.30
CA GLY A 274 23.23 4.11 -0.86
C GLY A 274 23.24 2.80 -0.04
N ASN A 275 22.08 2.33 0.41
CA ASN A 275 21.96 1.12 1.24
C ASN A 275 21.23 0.00 0.48
N PRO A 276 21.95 -0.99 -0.08
CA PRO A 276 21.29 -2.12 -0.75
C PRO A 276 20.55 -3.06 0.23
N LEU A 277 20.79 -2.93 1.53
CA LEU A 277 20.16 -3.73 2.59
C LEU A 277 19.11 -2.94 3.37
N ASP A 278 18.60 -1.86 2.79
CA ASP A 278 17.49 -1.08 3.34
C ASP A 278 16.21 -1.90 3.32
N ALA A 279 15.48 -1.89 4.44
CA ALA A 279 14.24 -2.64 4.60
C ALA A 279 13.23 -2.39 3.47
N GLU A 280 13.13 -1.13 3.02
CA GLU A 280 12.16 -0.70 2.02
C GLU A 280 12.30 -1.43 0.67
N LYS A 281 13.47 -2.00 0.38
CA LYS A 281 13.75 -2.74 -0.86
C LYS A 281 13.34 -4.21 -0.83
N HIS A 282 13.00 -4.78 0.35
CA HIS A 282 12.96 -6.22 0.56
C HIS A 282 11.66 -6.75 1.20
N TRP A 283 10.55 -6.09 0.97
CA TRP A 283 9.23 -6.52 1.46
C TRP A 283 8.55 -7.55 0.57
N GLY A 284 8.97 -7.68 -0.68
CA GLY A 284 8.34 -8.54 -1.68
C GLY A 284 8.20 -10.00 -1.24
N LEU A 285 7.10 -10.64 -1.65
CA LEU A 285 6.93 -12.10 -1.64
C LEU A 285 7.76 -12.77 -2.75
N PHE A 286 8.09 -12.01 -3.76
CA PHE A 286 8.99 -12.37 -4.86
C PHE A 286 10.17 -11.40 -4.89
N ASN A 287 11.32 -11.87 -5.33
CA ASN A 287 12.49 -11.05 -5.58
C ASN A 287 12.25 -10.10 -6.78
N VAL A 288 13.16 -9.12 -6.96
CA VAL A 288 13.09 -8.17 -8.10
C VAL A 288 13.11 -8.89 -9.46
N ASP A 289 13.75 -10.04 -9.58
CA ASP A 289 13.77 -10.91 -10.76
C ASP A 289 12.56 -11.85 -10.88
N ARG A 290 11.55 -11.65 -10.05
CA ARG A 290 10.30 -12.43 -9.98
C ARG A 290 10.46 -13.87 -9.49
N THR A 291 11.63 -14.27 -9.04
CA THR A 291 11.80 -15.57 -8.37
C THR A 291 11.10 -15.58 -7.00
N PRO A 292 10.39 -16.67 -6.65
CA PRO A 292 9.63 -16.73 -5.41
C PRO A 292 10.54 -16.81 -4.19
N LYS A 293 10.26 -16.02 -3.15
CA LYS A 293 10.84 -16.18 -1.82
C LYS A 293 10.16 -17.33 -1.07
N GLN A 294 10.66 -17.67 0.13
CA GLN A 294 10.21 -18.84 0.89
C GLN A 294 8.70 -18.85 1.13
N ALA A 295 8.05 -17.70 1.31
CA ALA A 295 6.62 -17.59 1.50
C ALA A 295 5.81 -18.14 0.31
N MET A 296 6.34 -18.04 -0.91
CA MET A 296 5.70 -18.47 -2.15
C MET A 296 6.20 -19.82 -2.69
N LYS A 297 7.25 -20.38 -2.13
CA LYS A 297 7.70 -21.72 -2.51
C LYS A 297 6.66 -22.75 -2.08
N ARG A 298 6.13 -23.51 -3.05
CA ARG A 298 5.24 -24.64 -2.72
C ARG A 298 6.01 -25.61 -1.82
N THR A 299 5.50 -25.89 -0.65
CA THR A 299 5.98 -26.99 0.17
C THR A 299 5.86 -28.25 -0.68
N GLN A 300 6.98 -28.84 -1.11
CA GLN A 300 6.92 -30.18 -1.69
C GLN A 300 6.27 -31.05 -0.61
N ALA A 301 5.08 -31.58 -0.92
CA ALA A 301 4.48 -32.56 -0.05
C ALA A 301 5.53 -33.67 0.14
N ALA A 302 5.94 -33.88 1.37
CA ALA A 302 6.77 -35.03 1.72
C ALA A 302 5.96 -36.28 1.31
N ASN A 303 6.46 -36.96 0.25
CA ASN A 303 5.96 -38.25 -0.19
C ASN A 303 6.17 -39.30 0.90
#